data_b7dcbc931f502a61a27e1950a93820ca
#
_entry.id   b7dcbc931f502a61a27e1950a93820ca
#
_cell.length_a   1.000
_cell.length_b   1.000
_cell.length_c   1.000
_cell.angle_alpha   90.00
_cell.angle_beta   90.00
_cell.angle_gamma   90.00
#
_symmetry.space_group_name_H-M   'P 1'
#
loop_
_entity.id
_entity.type
_entity.pdbx_description
1 polymer ?
#
loop_
_entity_poly.entity_id
_entity_poly.type
_entity_poly.pdbx_seq_one_letter_code
_entity_poly.pdbx_strand_id
1 'polypeptide(L)'
;MRRVVPVGILLCLLIVGLSPGVATAQAEDAPRVRLVATGGTISNASGGRLTAEELIDLIPDLTRYATPEFEQFANVASSSITLEQWLSLSRHINELFDGDPELAGVVVTSGTDTLEETAYFLHLTVRDPRPVVVVGAMRNPSTIGYEGAANLLQAFRVAADPASRDKGALVVLNDEINSAREVTKTNAVRLQTFETHGYGVLGVVDRDRVVYYRDTLKRHTDGSEFDVFAIDQLPRVDILMVYQGADGDLIDAAVDAGAQGIVIAVAGAGATSGTQREGISAALDAGVYVVSATRTGSGRIASRNGGGNGAASYRIAAEDLTPLKARILLMLALATTNDGAAIQRMFTEY
;
A
#
# COMPACT_ATOMS: atom_id res chain seq x y z
N MET A 1 53.37 -36.27 75.84
CA MET A 1 53.11 -35.51 74.59
C MET A 1 51.65 -35.52 74.29
N ARG A 2 50.96 -34.47 74.68
CA ARG A 2 49.51 -34.28 74.35
C ARG A 2 49.41 -33.21 73.26
N ARG A 3 48.86 -33.58 72.09
CA ARG A 3 48.55 -32.63 71.01
C ARG A 3 47.23 -31.96 71.27
N VAL A 4 47.22 -30.67 71.31
CA VAL A 4 46.04 -29.81 71.37
C VAL A 4 45.60 -29.53 69.96
N VAL A 5 44.33 -29.79 69.64
CA VAL A 5 43.67 -29.47 68.36
C VAL A 5 42.88 -28.17 68.56
N PRO A 6 43.06 -27.15 67.74
CA PRO A 6 42.22 -25.96 67.83
C PRO A 6 40.88 -26.16 67.17
N VAL A 7 39.80 -25.83 67.86
CA VAL A 7 38.43 -25.76 67.33
C VAL A 7 38.27 -24.45 66.55
N GLY A 8 38.10 -24.57 65.24
CA GLY A 8 37.76 -23.42 64.38
C GLY A 8 36.29 -23.12 64.50
N ILE A 9 35.95 -21.90 64.92
CA ILE A 9 34.56 -21.40 64.87
C ILE A 9 34.23 -20.93 63.43
N LEU A 10 33.31 -21.63 62.79
CA LEU A 10 32.80 -21.25 61.48
C LEU A 10 31.67 -20.21 61.63
N LEU A 11 32.01 -18.96 61.36
CA LEU A 11 31.03 -17.86 61.32
C LEU A 11 30.23 -17.88 60.04
N CYS A 12 28.97 -18.40 60.07
CA CYS A 12 28.04 -18.32 58.94
C CYS A 12 27.52 -16.87 58.84
N LEU A 13 28.00 -16.15 57.83
CA LEU A 13 27.41 -14.89 57.39
C LEU A 13 26.12 -15.19 56.60
N LEU A 14 24.98 -14.91 57.19
CA LEU A 14 23.70 -14.84 56.45
C LEU A 14 23.73 -13.61 55.55
N ILE A 15 23.98 -13.81 54.27
CA ILE A 15 23.74 -12.79 53.24
C ILE A 15 22.23 -12.81 52.98
N VAL A 16 21.49 -11.84 53.53
CA VAL A 16 20.11 -11.53 53.12
C VAL A 16 20.21 -10.89 51.73
N GLY A 17 19.98 -11.71 50.73
CA GLY A 17 19.87 -11.23 49.36
C GLY A 17 18.63 -10.34 49.23
N LEU A 18 18.82 -9.02 49.13
CA LEU A 18 17.81 -8.16 48.54
C LEU A 18 17.66 -8.56 47.05
N SER A 19 16.63 -9.33 46.74
CA SER A 19 16.16 -9.48 45.36
C SER A 19 15.77 -8.09 44.87
N PRO A 20 16.35 -7.57 43.79
CA PRO A 20 15.80 -6.38 43.16
C PRO A 20 14.37 -6.73 42.77
N GLY A 21 13.39 -6.02 43.32
CA GLY A 21 12.03 -6.09 42.90
C GLY A 21 12.03 -5.86 41.38
N VAL A 22 11.54 -6.84 40.64
CA VAL A 22 11.17 -6.65 39.22
C VAL A 22 10.12 -5.57 39.28
N ALA A 23 10.49 -4.33 38.94
CA ALA A 23 9.55 -3.29 38.67
C ALA A 23 8.66 -3.85 37.57
N THR A 24 7.43 -4.17 37.88
CA THR A 24 6.38 -4.34 36.87
C THR A 24 6.31 -2.98 36.21
N ALA A 25 6.92 -2.86 35.02
CA ALA A 25 6.60 -1.78 34.12
C ALA A 25 5.07 -1.80 34.02
N GLN A 26 4.41 -0.70 34.40
CA GLN A 26 3.01 -0.50 34.03
C GLN A 26 2.96 -0.78 32.53
N ALA A 27 2.11 -1.71 32.12
CA ALA A 27 1.84 -1.91 30.71
C ALA A 27 1.38 -0.54 30.21
N GLU A 28 2.21 0.13 29.41
CA GLU A 28 1.77 1.27 28.63
C GLU A 28 0.56 0.74 27.84
N ASP A 29 -0.52 1.51 27.81
CA ASP A 29 -1.70 1.12 27.04
C ASP A 29 -1.25 0.86 25.61
N ALA A 30 -1.63 -0.31 25.07
CA ALA A 30 -1.21 -0.71 23.73
C ALA A 30 -1.65 0.37 22.71
N PRO A 31 -0.82 0.70 21.69
CA PRO A 31 -1.10 1.76 20.73
C PRO A 31 -2.48 1.63 20.10
N ARG A 32 -3.22 2.73 19.97
CA ARG A 32 -4.54 2.73 19.34
C ARG A 32 -4.40 2.62 17.84
N VAL A 33 -5.12 1.68 17.23
CA VAL A 33 -5.11 1.44 15.78
C VAL A 33 -6.55 1.34 15.29
N ARG A 34 -6.89 2.10 14.23
CA ARG A 34 -8.21 2.13 13.63
C ARG A 34 -8.30 1.18 12.43
N LEU A 35 -9.25 0.23 12.49
CA LEU A 35 -9.67 -0.55 11.33
C LEU A 35 -10.73 0.21 10.54
N VAL A 36 -10.46 0.50 9.29
CA VAL A 36 -11.39 1.02 8.28
C VAL A 36 -11.73 -0.11 7.32
N ALA A 37 -12.87 -0.78 7.55
CA ALA A 37 -13.24 -1.96 6.78
C ALA A 37 -13.95 -1.58 5.47
N THR A 38 -13.41 -2.04 4.32
CA THR A 38 -14.04 -1.84 3.00
C THR A 38 -14.67 -3.09 2.40
N GLY A 39 -14.47 -4.25 3.03
CA GLY A 39 -14.97 -5.55 2.57
C GLY A 39 -13.89 -6.43 1.95
N GLY A 40 -14.19 -7.06 0.82
CA GLY A 40 -13.29 -7.98 0.15
C GLY A 40 -13.47 -9.45 0.56
N THR A 41 -12.58 -10.31 0.06
CA THR A 41 -12.59 -11.76 0.36
C THR A 41 -12.37 -12.05 1.84
N ILE A 42 -11.59 -11.21 2.51
CA ILE A 42 -11.31 -11.32 3.95
C ILE A 42 -12.58 -11.33 4.82
N SER A 43 -13.65 -10.65 4.36
CA SER A 43 -14.94 -10.58 5.05
C SER A 43 -16.03 -11.46 4.42
N ASN A 44 -15.79 -12.12 3.27
CA ASN A 44 -16.84 -12.77 2.47
C ASN A 44 -17.15 -14.20 2.97
N ALA A 45 -17.85 -14.35 4.08
CA ALA A 45 -18.27 -15.64 4.64
C ALA A 45 -19.50 -16.21 3.91
N SER A 46 -19.76 -17.52 4.06
CA SER A 46 -20.89 -18.23 3.42
C SER A 46 -22.27 -17.72 3.84
N GLY A 47 -22.37 -17.09 5.01
CA GLY A 47 -23.61 -16.51 5.54
C GLY A 47 -23.81 -15.02 5.25
N GLY A 48 -22.89 -14.40 4.56
CA GLY A 48 -22.83 -12.96 4.33
C GLY A 48 -21.44 -12.39 4.59
N ARG A 49 -21.29 -11.07 4.41
CA ARG A 49 -20.01 -10.43 4.70
C ARG A 49 -19.90 -10.09 6.18
N LEU A 50 -18.76 -10.42 6.76
CA LEU A 50 -18.43 -10.01 8.13
C LEU A 50 -18.31 -8.49 8.22
N THR A 51 -18.77 -7.94 9.33
CA THR A 51 -18.61 -6.53 9.71
C THR A 51 -17.17 -6.27 10.19
N ALA A 52 -16.84 -5.01 10.39
CA ALA A 52 -15.56 -4.60 10.99
C ALA A 52 -15.39 -5.20 12.41
N GLU A 53 -16.46 -5.20 13.22
CA GLU A 53 -16.47 -5.78 14.56
C GLU A 53 -16.22 -7.29 14.53
N GLU A 54 -16.95 -8.03 13.69
CA GLU A 54 -16.80 -9.48 13.53
C GLU A 54 -15.40 -9.86 13.02
N LEU A 55 -14.74 -9.00 12.21
CA LEU A 55 -13.35 -9.21 11.79
C LEU A 55 -12.38 -9.09 12.96
N ILE A 56 -12.58 -8.12 13.87
CA ILE A 56 -11.77 -7.96 15.08
C ILE A 56 -11.94 -9.16 16.01
N ASP A 57 -13.17 -9.65 16.16
CA ASP A 57 -13.50 -10.81 17.02
C ASP A 57 -12.82 -12.12 16.55
N LEU A 58 -12.41 -12.19 15.28
CA LEU A 58 -11.63 -13.33 14.77
C LEU A 58 -10.18 -13.37 15.26
N ILE A 59 -9.69 -12.29 15.89
CA ILE A 59 -8.25 -12.16 16.22
C ILE A 59 -8.06 -12.34 17.73
N PRO A 60 -7.64 -13.52 18.18
CA PRO A 60 -7.34 -13.73 19.59
C PRO A 60 -6.10 -12.88 20.00
N ASP A 61 -6.12 -12.40 21.23
CA ASP A 61 -5.02 -11.65 21.86
C ASP A 61 -4.58 -10.37 21.13
N LEU A 62 -5.41 -9.78 20.26
CA LEU A 62 -5.09 -8.55 19.52
C LEU A 62 -4.67 -7.41 20.48
N THR A 63 -5.32 -7.32 21.64
CA THR A 63 -5.05 -6.29 22.65
C THR A 63 -3.65 -6.35 23.26
N ARG A 64 -2.88 -7.41 23.02
CA ARG A 64 -1.45 -7.47 23.37
C ARG A 64 -0.57 -6.56 22.50
N TYR A 65 -1.04 -6.20 21.33
CA TYR A 65 -0.28 -5.47 20.31
C TYR A 65 -0.88 -4.10 19.99
N ALA A 66 -2.19 -3.99 20.01
CA ALA A 66 -2.89 -2.76 19.70
C ALA A 66 -4.23 -2.70 20.43
N THR A 67 -4.69 -1.50 20.78
CA THR A 67 -6.07 -1.23 21.18
C THR A 67 -6.87 -0.98 19.92
N PRO A 68 -7.71 -1.95 19.47
CA PRO A 68 -8.43 -1.84 18.22
C PRO A 68 -9.61 -0.88 18.33
N GLU A 69 -9.71 0.02 17.37
CA GLU A 69 -10.93 0.75 17.05
C GLU A 69 -11.39 0.32 15.66
N PHE A 70 -12.66 0.40 15.36
CA PHE A 70 -13.14 -0.08 14.06
C PHE A 70 -14.33 0.71 13.55
N GLU A 71 -14.45 0.74 12.22
CA GLU A 71 -15.58 1.32 11.51
C GLU A 71 -15.79 0.63 10.16
N GLN A 72 -17.02 0.66 9.68
CA GLN A 72 -17.38 0.10 8.39
C GLN A 72 -17.50 1.22 7.36
N PHE A 73 -16.49 1.40 6.52
CA PHE A 73 -16.51 2.36 5.42
C PHE A 73 -17.34 1.85 4.23
N ALA A 74 -17.10 0.60 3.82
CA ALA A 74 -17.84 -0.11 2.79
C ALA A 74 -17.82 -1.61 3.09
N ASN A 75 -18.67 -2.40 2.41
CA ASN A 75 -18.62 -3.87 2.54
C ASN A 75 -18.91 -4.53 1.19
N VAL A 76 -17.99 -4.31 0.24
CA VAL A 76 -18.15 -4.73 -1.16
C VAL A 76 -16.94 -5.51 -1.66
N ALA A 77 -17.00 -6.06 -2.87
CA ALA A 77 -15.82 -6.55 -3.58
C ALA A 77 -14.91 -5.37 -3.95
N SER A 78 -13.59 -5.56 -3.94
CA SER A 78 -12.67 -4.46 -4.26
C SER A 78 -12.88 -3.87 -5.66
N SER A 79 -13.24 -4.71 -6.63
CA SER A 79 -13.57 -4.29 -8.00
C SER A 79 -14.84 -3.43 -8.12
N SER A 80 -15.62 -3.32 -7.05
CA SER A 80 -16.82 -2.48 -6.97
C SER A 80 -16.57 -1.15 -6.25
N ILE A 81 -15.39 -0.91 -5.71
CA ILE A 81 -14.99 0.38 -5.16
C ILE A 81 -14.83 1.38 -6.31
N THR A 82 -15.49 2.53 -6.19
CA THR A 82 -15.44 3.58 -7.22
C THR A 82 -14.29 4.58 -6.97
N LEU A 83 -13.97 5.40 -7.97
CA LEU A 83 -12.95 6.46 -7.83
C LEU A 83 -13.37 7.52 -6.81
N GLU A 84 -14.66 7.81 -6.71
CA GLU A 84 -15.23 8.72 -5.68
C GLU A 84 -15.06 8.13 -4.28
N GLN A 85 -15.21 6.81 -4.15
CA GLN A 85 -14.96 6.11 -2.88
C GLN A 85 -13.46 6.12 -2.52
N TRP A 86 -12.54 6.06 -3.49
CA TRP A 86 -11.11 6.24 -3.21
C TRP A 86 -10.81 7.64 -2.64
N LEU A 87 -11.35 8.71 -3.27
CA LEU A 87 -11.22 10.07 -2.74
C LEU A 87 -11.81 10.19 -1.33
N SER A 88 -13.01 9.65 -1.12
CA SER A 88 -13.67 9.67 0.19
C SER A 88 -12.89 8.89 1.25
N LEU A 89 -12.34 7.72 0.92
CA LEU A 89 -11.52 6.90 1.83
C LEU A 89 -10.24 7.64 2.23
N SER A 90 -9.55 8.24 1.26
CA SER A 90 -8.34 9.00 1.55
C SER A 90 -8.61 10.25 2.40
N ARG A 91 -9.66 11.03 2.09
CA ARG A 91 -10.09 12.16 2.90
C ARG A 91 -10.38 11.73 4.32
N HIS A 92 -11.16 10.67 4.48
CA HIS A 92 -11.52 10.13 5.78
C HIS A 92 -10.29 9.71 6.61
N ILE A 93 -9.30 9.04 6.01
CA ILE A 93 -8.07 8.66 6.72
C ILE A 93 -7.25 9.90 7.13
N ASN A 94 -7.15 10.92 6.27
CA ASN A 94 -6.50 12.19 6.64
C ASN A 94 -7.24 12.86 7.81
N GLU A 95 -8.58 12.92 7.78
CA GLU A 95 -9.40 13.48 8.88
C GLU A 95 -9.23 12.69 10.19
N LEU A 96 -9.10 11.36 10.15
CA LEU A 96 -8.81 10.54 11.33
C LEU A 96 -7.46 10.93 11.96
N PHE A 97 -6.44 11.10 11.15
CA PHE A 97 -5.12 11.49 11.63
C PHE A 97 -5.07 12.93 12.13
N ASP A 98 -5.72 13.86 11.44
CA ASP A 98 -5.80 15.27 11.86
C ASP A 98 -6.59 15.43 13.15
N GLY A 99 -7.66 14.66 13.33
CA GLY A 99 -8.56 14.74 14.49
C GLY A 99 -8.05 14.01 15.73
N ASP A 100 -7.13 13.06 15.58
CA ASP A 100 -6.64 12.23 16.68
C ASP A 100 -5.11 12.03 16.61
N PRO A 101 -4.34 12.88 17.30
CA PRO A 101 -2.87 12.76 17.34
C PRO A 101 -2.35 11.49 18.04
N GLU A 102 -3.16 10.85 18.88
CA GLU A 102 -2.78 9.64 19.64
C GLU A 102 -3.07 8.35 18.85
N LEU A 103 -3.70 8.45 17.70
CA LEU A 103 -3.91 7.29 16.82
C LEU A 103 -2.57 6.86 16.21
N ALA A 104 -2.13 5.64 16.49
CA ALA A 104 -0.82 5.13 16.04
C ALA A 104 -0.78 4.83 14.55
N GLY A 105 -1.88 4.34 13.98
CA GLY A 105 -1.99 3.98 12.57
C GLY A 105 -3.38 3.55 12.18
N VAL A 106 -3.58 3.33 10.88
CA VAL A 106 -4.84 2.88 10.27
C VAL A 106 -4.61 1.58 9.52
N VAL A 107 -5.50 0.60 9.72
CA VAL A 107 -5.58 -0.64 8.94
C VAL A 107 -6.79 -0.54 8.00
N VAL A 108 -6.60 -0.82 6.72
CA VAL A 108 -7.67 -0.84 5.72
C VAL A 108 -7.83 -2.24 5.17
N THR A 109 -8.99 -2.87 5.35
CA THR A 109 -9.25 -4.13 4.63
C THR A 109 -9.61 -3.86 3.18
N SER A 110 -9.17 -4.73 2.27
CA SER A 110 -9.53 -4.66 0.85
C SER A 110 -9.63 -6.05 0.24
N GLY A 111 -10.48 -6.21 -0.78
CA GLY A 111 -10.41 -7.39 -1.63
C GLY A 111 -9.12 -7.39 -2.45
N THR A 112 -8.54 -8.57 -2.63
CA THR A 112 -7.20 -8.71 -3.21
C THR A 112 -7.10 -8.38 -4.70
N ASP A 113 -8.22 -8.29 -5.43
CA ASP A 113 -8.20 -8.09 -6.89
C ASP A 113 -7.70 -6.70 -7.31
N THR A 114 -8.03 -5.66 -6.51
CA THR A 114 -7.58 -4.29 -6.74
C THR A 114 -6.91 -3.68 -5.50
N LEU A 115 -6.44 -4.52 -4.56
CA LEU A 115 -5.80 -4.09 -3.32
C LEU A 115 -4.59 -3.20 -3.60
N GLU A 116 -3.73 -3.59 -4.55
CA GLU A 116 -2.52 -2.84 -4.90
C GLU A 116 -2.83 -1.42 -5.42
N GLU A 117 -3.96 -1.27 -6.11
CA GLU A 117 -4.41 0.03 -6.62
C GLU A 117 -4.89 0.94 -5.48
N THR A 118 -5.75 0.42 -4.60
CA THR A 118 -6.21 1.15 -3.41
C THR A 118 -5.02 1.53 -2.51
N ALA A 119 -4.09 0.60 -2.28
CA ALA A 119 -2.91 0.85 -1.46
C ALA A 119 -2.02 1.95 -2.07
N TYR A 120 -1.79 1.91 -3.39
CA TYR A 120 -0.99 2.94 -4.05
C TYR A 120 -1.68 4.30 -4.08
N PHE A 121 -3.00 4.34 -4.25
CA PHE A 121 -3.77 5.58 -4.13
C PHE A 121 -3.59 6.22 -2.75
N LEU A 122 -3.73 5.45 -1.67
CA LEU A 122 -3.50 5.93 -0.30
C LEU A 122 -2.04 6.34 -0.06
N HIS A 123 -1.07 5.62 -0.63
CA HIS A 123 0.35 5.95 -0.58
C HIS A 123 0.67 7.33 -1.14
N LEU A 124 -0.09 7.76 -2.16
CA LEU A 124 0.08 9.06 -2.80
C LEU A 124 -0.74 10.18 -2.13
N THR A 125 -1.79 9.86 -1.38
CA THR A 125 -2.81 10.85 -1.01
C THR A 125 -3.06 11.01 0.49
N VAL A 126 -2.61 10.08 1.32
CA VAL A 126 -2.61 10.28 2.78
C VAL A 126 -1.38 11.11 3.14
N ARG A 127 -1.59 12.27 3.78
CA ARG A 127 -0.53 13.25 4.06
C ARG A 127 -0.12 13.24 5.53
N ASP A 128 0.19 12.05 6.04
CA ASP A 128 0.61 11.83 7.43
C ASP A 128 1.72 10.78 7.47
N PRO A 129 2.75 10.91 8.34
CA PRO A 129 3.83 9.94 8.47
C PRO A 129 3.42 8.64 9.17
N ARG A 130 2.24 8.60 9.81
CA ARG A 130 1.74 7.40 10.49
C ARG A 130 1.36 6.32 9.48
N PRO A 131 1.53 5.03 9.83
CA PRO A 131 1.31 3.94 8.90
C PRO A 131 -0.16 3.79 8.50
N VAL A 132 -0.40 3.63 7.20
CA VAL A 132 -1.63 3.10 6.63
C VAL A 132 -1.33 1.72 6.09
N VAL A 133 -1.91 0.68 6.67
CA VAL A 133 -1.66 -0.71 6.31
C VAL A 133 -2.86 -1.29 5.59
N VAL A 134 -2.70 -1.64 4.32
CA VAL A 134 -3.75 -2.27 3.52
C VAL A 134 -3.58 -3.79 3.58
N VAL A 135 -4.64 -4.50 3.90
CA VAL A 135 -4.65 -5.94 4.14
C VAL A 135 -5.85 -6.62 3.48
N GLY A 136 -5.67 -7.86 3.09
CA GLY A 136 -6.73 -8.70 2.51
C GLY A 136 -6.51 -10.17 2.83
N ALA A 137 -7.32 -11.03 2.19
CA ALA A 137 -7.15 -12.47 2.25
C ALA A 137 -7.46 -13.10 0.89
N MET A 138 -6.67 -14.11 0.51
CA MET A 138 -6.89 -14.89 -0.71
C MET A 138 -8.01 -15.92 -0.53
N ARG A 139 -8.21 -16.42 0.69
CA ARG A 139 -9.30 -17.33 1.05
C ARG A 139 -10.33 -16.61 1.88
N ASN A 140 -11.58 -17.03 1.75
CA ASN A 140 -12.68 -16.47 2.55
C ASN A 140 -12.82 -17.17 3.92
N PRO A 141 -13.49 -16.55 4.89
CA PRO A 141 -13.60 -17.08 6.26
C PRO A 141 -14.22 -18.47 6.37
N SER A 142 -15.02 -18.91 5.40
CA SER A 142 -15.66 -20.22 5.38
C SER A 142 -14.80 -21.32 4.72
N THR A 143 -13.59 -21.00 4.29
CA THR A 143 -12.70 -21.93 3.59
C THR A 143 -11.62 -22.44 4.54
N ILE A 144 -11.31 -23.75 4.46
CA ILE A 144 -10.19 -24.35 5.21
C ILE A 144 -8.90 -23.65 4.81
N GLY A 145 -8.14 -23.21 5.83
CA GLY A 145 -6.90 -22.47 5.65
C GLY A 145 -7.12 -20.98 5.34
N TYR A 146 -8.26 -20.42 5.77
CA TYR A 146 -8.45 -18.96 5.82
C TYR A 146 -7.29 -18.30 6.56
N GLU A 147 -6.62 -17.38 5.88
CA GLU A 147 -5.46 -16.68 6.42
C GLU A 147 -5.77 -15.25 6.85
N GLY A 148 -7.00 -14.78 6.62
CA GLY A 148 -7.36 -13.37 6.84
C GLY A 148 -7.22 -12.91 8.28
N ALA A 149 -7.53 -13.74 9.28
CA ALA A 149 -7.33 -13.38 10.69
C ALA A 149 -5.84 -13.21 11.02
N ALA A 150 -4.96 -14.06 10.48
CA ALA A 150 -3.51 -13.91 10.65
C ALA A 150 -2.99 -12.65 9.96
N ASN A 151 -3.37 -12.42 8.70
CA ASN A 151 -2.99 -11.22 7.95
C ASN A 151 -3.45 -9.94 8.68
N LEU A 152 -4.67 -9.94 9.21
CA LEU A 152 -5.22 -8.79 9.92
C LEU A 152 -4.48 -8.53 11.24
N LEU A 153 -4.14 -9.59 12.02
CA LEU A 153 -3.29 -9.46 13.20
C LEU A 153 -1.93 -8.83 12.84
N GLN A 154 -1.27 -9.30 11.77
CA GLN A 154 0.00 -8.75 11.35
C GLN A 154 -0.14 -7.29 10.89
N ALA A 155 -1.24 -6.94 10.21
CA ALA A 155 -1.50 -5.55 9.84
C ALA A 155 -1.64 -4.63 11.05
N PHE A 156 -2.33 -5.06 12.11
CA PHE A 156 -2.41 -4.31 13.37
C PHE A 156 -1.06 -4.17 14.04
N ARG A 157 -0.23 -5.22 14.08
CA ARG A 157 1.13 -5.16 14.63
C ARG A 157 2.00 -4.16 13.89
N VAL A 158 1.93 -4.15 12.56
CA VAL A 158 2.65 -3.19 11.72
C VAL A 158 2.13 -1.77 11.94
N ALA A 159 0.81 -1.56 11.99
CA ALA A 159 0.22 -0.25 12.22
C ALA A 159 0.52 0.33 13.61
N ALA A 160 0.72 -0.53 14.60
CA ALA A 160 1.08 -0.14 15.97
C ALA A 160 2.58 0.09 16.18
N ASP A 161 3.44 -0.40 15.26
CA ASP A 161 4.90 -0.35 15.43
C ASP A 161 5.46 1.02 15.03
N PRO A 162 6.17 1.73 15.92
CA PRO A 162 6.78 3.02 15.61
C PRO A 162 7.77 2.98 14.43
N ALA A 163 8.41 1.82 14.16
CA ALA A 163 9.31 1.65 13.03
C ALA A 163 8.59 1.65 11.66
N SER A 164 7.26 1.57 11.66
CA SER A 164 6.43 1.66 10.44
C SER A 164 6.16 3.10 9.99
N ARG A 165 6.49 4.10 10.80
CA ARG A 165 6.34 5.53 10.42
C ARG A 165 7.27 5.88 9.26
N ASP A 166 6.86 6.84 8.46
CA ASP A 166 7.62 7.36 7.31
C ASP A 166 7.95 6.32 6.23
N LYS A 167 7.14 5.24 6.12
CA LYS A 167 7.32 4.19 5.10
C LYS A 167 6.25 4.21 4.01
N GLY A 168 5.38 5.21 4.02
CA GLY A 168 4.24 5.29 3.12
C GLY A 168 3.13 4.31 3.47
N ALA A 169 2.17 4.13 2.58
CA ALA A 169 1.20 3.05 2.75
C ALA A 169 1.87 1.69 2.51
N LEU A 170 1.51 0.72 3.35
CA LEU A 170 2.07 -0.62 3.38
C LEU A 170 1.01 -1.65 2.99
N VAL A 171 1.45 -2.75 2.38
CA VAL A 171 0.62 -3.92 2.10
C VAL A 171 1.16 -5.08 2.91
N VAL A 172 0.32 -5.66 3.77
CA VAL A 172 0.70 -6.74 4.68
C VAL A 172 -0.17 -7.96 4.44
N LEU A 173 0.42 -9.00 3.89
CA LEU A 173 -0.18 -10.33 3.72
C LEU A 173 0.92 -11.38 3.86
N ASN A 174 0.56 -12.56 4.38
CA ASN A 174 1.44 -13.72 4.45
C ASN A 174 2.78 -13.41 5.16
N ASP A 175 2.69 -12.67 6.26
CA ASP A 175 3.80 -12.20 7.12
C ASP A 175 4.81 -11.25 6.44
N GLU A 176 4.57 -10.86 5.18
CA GLU A 176 5.43 -9.92 4.45
C GLU A 176 4.88 -8.49 4.49
N ILE A 177 5.80 -7.54 4.64
CA ILE A 177 5.53 -6.10 4.58
C ILE A 177 6.07 -5.57 3.26
N ASN A 178 5.19 -5.12 2.40
CA ASN A 178 5.54 -4.57 1.11
C ASN A 178 5.18 -3.08 1.00
N SER A 179 5.95 -2.31 0.22
CA SER A 179 5.56 -0.95 -0.16
C SER A 179 4.36 -1.01 -1.12
N ALA A 180 3.35 -0.18 -0.87
CA ALA A 180 2.21 -0.04 -1.79
C ALA A 180 2.65 0.39 -3.20
N ARG A 181 3.75 1.14 -3.32
CA ARG A 181 4.32 1.53 -4.61
C ARG A 181 4.86 0.36 -5.44
N GLU A 182 5.42 -0.64 -4.78
CA GLU A 182 6.25 -1.66 -5.45
C GLU A 182 5.55 -3.00 -5.57
N VAL A 183 4.64 -3.32 -4.64
CA VAL A 183 3.94 -4.60 -4.59
C VAL A 183 2.96 -4.78 -5.74
N THR A 184 2.82 -6.01 -6.24
CA THR A 184 1.78 -6.38 -7.21
C THR A 184 1.24 -7.78 -6.94
N LYS A 185 -0.02 -8.03 -7.32
CA LYS A 185 -0.63 -9.35 -7.26
C LYS A 185 -0.13 -10.20 -8.43
N THR A 186 0.76 -11.16 -8.14
CA THR A 186 1.44 -11.99 -9.15
C THR A 186 0.73 -13.29 -9.48
N ASN A 187 -0.22 -13.72 -8.63
CA ASN A 187 -0.96 -14.96 -8.80
C ASN A 187 -2.44 -14.78 -8.46
N ALA A 188 -3.30 -15.37 -9.26
CA ALA A 188 -4.76 -15.23 -9.11
C ALA A 188 -5.33 -15.94 -7.87
N VAL A 189 -4.68 -16.98 -7.33
CA VAL A 189 -5.28 -17.89 -6.33
C VAL A 189 -4.38 -18.31 -5.17
N ARG A 190 -3.06 -18.21 -5.30
CA ARG A 190 -2.13 -18.63 -4.24
C ARG A 190 -2.06 -17.63 -3.11
N LEU A 191 -1.72 -18.08 -1.90
CA LEU A 191 -1.53 -17.21 -0.74
C LEU A 191 -0.30 -16.30 -0.95
N GLN A 192 0.82 -16.88 -1.38
CA GLN A 192 2.01 -16.13 -1.80
C GLN A 192 1.74 -15.51 -3.16
N THR A 193 1.31 -14.27 -3.19
CA THR A 193 0.87 -13.60 -4.41
C THR A 193 1.15 -12.11 -4.47
N PHE A 194 1.25 -11.44 -3.32
CA PHE A 194 1.65 -10.04 -3.27
C PHE A 194 3.16 -9.96 -3.14
N GLU A 195 3.81 -9.66 -4.26
CA GLU A 195 5.27 -9.70 -4.37
C GLU A 195 5.81 -8.37 -4.91
N THR A 196 7.00 -8.01 -4.46
CA THR A 196 7.75 -6.85 -4.95
C THR A 196 8.89 -7.32 -5.86
N HIS A 197 8.67 -7.28 -7.17
CA HIS A 197 9.65 -7.73 -8.14
C HIS A 197 10.87 -6.79 -8.21
N GLY A 198 12.06 -7.38 -8.09
CA GLY A 198 13.33 -6.67 -8.25
C GLY A 198 13.81 -5.91 -7.00
N TYR A 199 12.92 -5.53 -6.10
CA TYR A 199 13.27 -4.78 -4.87
C TYR A 199 13.19 -5.63 -3.60
N GLY A 200 12.32 -6.63 -3.56
CA GLY A 200 12.03 -7.46 -2.38
C GLY A 200 11.14 -6.74 -1.36
N VAL A 201 10.77 -7.44 -0.30
CA VAL A 201 9.93 -6.91 0.77
C VAL A 201 10.62 -5.77 1.53
N LEU A 202 9.86 -4.85 2.11
CA LEU A 202 10.39 -3.87 3.07
C LEU A 202 10.81 -4.56 4.37
N GLY A 203 10.03 -5.54 4.80
CA GLY A 203 10.25 -6.24 6.05
C GLY A 203 9.30 -7.42 6.20
N VAL A 204 9.30 -7.98 7.39
CA VAL A 204 8.46 -9.12 7.77
C VAL A 204 7.88 -8.93 9.17
N VAL A 205 6.83 -9.67 9.48
CA VAL A 205 6.29 -9.74 10.84
C VAL A 205 6.65 -11.09 11.43
N ASP A 206 7.74 -11.12 12.18
CA ASP A 206 8.17 -12.32 12.90
C ASP A 206 7.33 -12.54 14.18
N ARG A 207 7.48 -13.71 14.78
CA ARG A 207 6.73 -14.07 15.98
C ARG A 207 6.92 -13.07 17.13
N ASP A 208 8.13 -12.55 17.30
CA ASP A 208 8.52 -11.67 18.40
C ASP A 208 8.32 -10.19 18.08
N ARG A 209 8.54 -9.77 16.81
CA ARG A 209 8.52 -8.35 16.42
C ARG A 209 8.30 -8.12 14.93
N VAL A 210 8.05 -6.86 14.56
CA VAL A 210 8.15 -6.33 13.21
C VAL A 210 9.61 -6.08 12.87
N VAL A 211 10.06 -6.48 11.68
CA VAL A 211 11.44 -6.34 11.22
C VAL A 211 11.48 -5.69 9.86
N TYR A 212 12.17 -4.57 9.72
CA TYR A 212 12.40 -3.90 8.44
C TYR A 212 13.83 -4.15 7.96
N TYR A 213 13.99 -4.48 6.67
CA TYR A 213 15.28 -4.74 6.02
C TYR A 213 15.74 -3.57 5.15
N ARG A 214 14.80 -2.75 4.66
CA ARG A 214 15.05 -1.60 3.80
C ARG A 214 13.98 -0.52 4.00
N ASP A 215 14.14 0.59 3.33
CA ASP A 215 13.24 1.73 3.38
C ASP A 215 12.69 2.09 1.99
N THR A 216 11.68 2.95 1.95
CA THR A 216 11.16 3.55 0.72
C THR A 216 12.03 4.76 0.34
N LEU A 217 12.33 4.90 -0.96
CA LEU A 217 13.17 5.99 -1.47
C LEU A 217 12.39 7.02 -2.26
N LYS A 218 11.21 6.63 -2.76
CA LYS A 218 10.36 7.49 -3.58
C LYS A 218 9.44 8.31 -2.69
N ARG A 219 9.04 9.46 -3.18
CA ARG A 219 8.14 10.40 -2.51
C ARG A 219 6.78 9.77 -2.21
N HIS A 220 6.23 9.99 -1.03
CA HIS A 220 4.96 9.40 -0.58
C HIS A 220 4.34 10.20 0.58
N THR A 221 3.16 9.84 1.01
CA THR A 221 2.42 10.28 2.20
C THR A 221 2.63 11.75 2.57
N ASP A 222 3.23 12.06 3.70
CA ASP A 222 3.45 13.44 4.20
C ASP A 222 4.29 14.31 3.25
N GLY A 223 5.19 13.69 2.48
CA GLY A 223 5.94 14.32 1.41
C GLY A 223 5.13 14.54 0.12
N SER A 224 3.88 14.05 0.01
CA SER A 224 3.07 14.13 -1.21
C SER A 224 2.56 15.55 -1.49
N GLU A 225 2.49 15.89 -2.79
CA GLU A 225 1.88 17.13 -3.26
C GLU A 225 0.38 16.98 -3.61
N PHE A 226 -0.16 15.75 -3.54
CA PHE A 226 -1.56 15.49 -3.90
C PHE A 226 -2.51 15.73 -2.72
N ASP A 227 -3.25 16.81 -2.78
CA ASP A 227 -4.25 17.18 -1.77
C ASP A 227 -5.65 16.73 -2.23
N VAL A 228 -6.14 15.63 -1.64
CA VAL A 228 -7.47 15.09 -1.98
C VAL A 228 -8.63 16.01 -1.62
N PHE A 229 -8.44 16.99 -0.73
CA PHE A 229 -9.47 17.97 -0.41
C PHE A 229 -9.63 19.04 -1.50
N ALA A 230 -8.60 19.22 -2.33
CA ALA A 230 -8.63 20.11 -3.48
C ALA A 230 -9.07 19.42 -4.80
N ILE A 231 -9.28 18.10 -4.78
CA ILE A 231 -9.67 17.31 -5.96
C ILE A 231 -11.14 16.94 -5.86
N ASP A 232 -11.99 17.51 -6.70
CA ASP A 232 -13.42 17.19 -6.72
C ASP A 232 -13.68 15.81 -7.34
N GLN A 233 -13.05 15.53 -8.48
CA GLN A 233 -13.16 14.26 -9.20
C GLN A 233 -11.83 13.89 -9.87
N LEU A 234 -11.57 12.60 -10.02
CA LEU A 234 -10.41 12.11 -10.77
C LEU A 234 -10.71 12.13 -12.26
N PRO A 235 -9.79 12.65 -13.10
CA PRO A 235 -9.95 12.66 -14.55
C PRO A 235 -9.94 11.24 -15.13
N ARG A 236 -10.60 11.05 -16.28
CA ARG A 236 -10.60 9.78 -16.97
C ARG A 236 -9.22 9.48 -17.54
N VAL A 237 -8.65 8.34 -17.13
CA VAL A 237 -7.42 7.78 -17.67
C VAL A 237 -7.64 6.31 -17.98
N ASP A 238 -7.46 5.90 -19.22
CA ASP A 238 -7.63 4.53 -19.68
C ASP A 238 -6.28 3.81 -19.82
N ILE A 239 -6.29 2.47 -19.70
CA ILE A 239 -5.09 1.63 -19.93
C ILE A 239 -5.35 0.81 -21.19
N LEU A 240 -4.43 0.88 -22.15
CA LEU A 240 -4.49 0.11 -23.39
C LEU A 240 -3.23 -0.77 -23.54
N MET A 241 -3.43 -2.04 -23.86
CA MET A 241 -2.34 -3.00 -23.94
C MET A 241 -1.83 -3.12 -25.38
N VAL A 242 -0.51 -3.19 -25.50
CA VAL A 242 0.14 -3.58 -26.77
C VAL A 242 0.15 -5.12 -26.88
N TYR A 243 -0.34 -5.63 -27.99
CA TYR A 243 -0.25 -7.04 -28.38
C TYR A 243 0.04 -7.15 -29.87
N GLN A 244 0.40 -8.35 -30.34
CA GLN A 244 0.73 -8.55 -31.75
C GLN A 244 -0.50 -8.26 -32.63
N GLY A 245 -0.38 -7.31 -33.57
CA GLY A 245 -1.47 -6.89 -34.45
C GLY A 245 -2.46 -5.89 -33.83
N ALA A 246 -2.17 -5.32 -32.65
CA ALA A 246 -2.98 -4.23 -32.09
C ALA A 246 -2.90 -2.99 -33.01
N ASP A 247 -4.03 -2.33 -33.21
CA ASP A 247 -4.17 -1.09 -34.00
C ASP A 247 -4.42 0.13 -33.10
N GLY A 248 -4.66 1.29 -33.72
CA GLY A 248 -4.93 2.57 -33.06
C GLY A 248 -6.39 2.78 -32.65
N ASP A 249 -7.32 1.95 -33.13
CA ASP A 249 -8.76 2.19 -32.99
C ASP A 249 -9.23 2.35 -31.52
N LEU A 250 -8.66 1.57 -30.60
CA LEU A 250 -8.97 1.70 -29.18
C LEU A 250 -8.40 2.98 -28.56
N ILE A 251 -7.32 3.52 -29.10
CA ILE A 251 -6.76 4.81 -28.67
C ILE A 251 -7.71 5.93 -29.08
N ASP A 252 -8.15 5.91 -30.35
CA ASP A 252 -9.11 6.87 -30.89
C ASP A 252 -10.44 6.82 -30.11
N ALA A 253 -10.95 5.61 -29.84
CA ALA A 253 -12.15 5.42 -29.02
C ALA A 253 -12.02 5.95 -27.59
N ALA A 254 -10.85 5.84 -26.94
CA ALA A 254 -10.60 6.41 -25.62
C ALA A 254 -10.60 7.95 -25.67
N VAL A 255 -9.98 8.56 -26.67
CA VAL A 255 -10.00 10.00 -26.92
C VAL A 255 -11.45 10.49 -27.14
N ASP A 256 -12.21 9.85 -28.02
CA ASP A 256 -13.60 10.17 -28.31
C ASP A 256 -14.51 10.05 -27.06
N ALA A 257 -14.17 9.13 -26.16
CA ALA A 257 -14.87 8.95 -24.89
C ALA A 257 -14.44 9.94 -23.80
N GLY A 258 -13.56 10.92 -24.12
CA GLY A 258 -13.13 12.00 -23.22
C GLY A 258 -12.00 11.63 -22.27
N ALA A 259 -11.15 10.66 -22.62
CA ALA A 259 -9.93 10.40 -21.83
C ALA A 259 -9.01 11.64 -21.84
N GLN A 260 -8.60 12.07 -20.67
CA GLN A 260 -7.58 13.13 -20.49
C GLN A 260 -6.17 12.55 -20.48
N GLY A 261 -6.05 11.25 -20.24
CA GLY A 261 -4.81 10.51 -20.29
C GLY A 261 -5.01 9.08 -20.71
N ILE A 262 -3.99 8.50 -21.32
CA ILE A 262 -3.96 7.11 -21.74
C ILE A 262 -2.62 6.51 -21.31
N VAL A 263 -2.66 5.38 -20.59
CA VAL A 263 -1.48 4.58 -20.29
C VAL A 263 -1.38 3.46 -21.32
N ILE A 264 -0.32 3.46 -22.10
CA ILE A 264 -0.02 2.38 -23.02
C ILE A 264 0.88 1.36 -22.30
N ALA A 265 0.33 0.16 -22.05
CA ALA A 265 1.07 -0.98 -21.53
C ALA A 265 1.93 -1.58 -22.66
N VAL A 266 3.11 -0.97 -22.86
CA VAL A 266 3.99 -1.23 -24.02
C VAL A 266 4.68 -2.59 -23.95
N ALA A 267 5.05 -3.12 -25.13
CA ALA A 267 5.87 -4.32 -25.18
C ALA A 267 7.34 -3.99 -24.90
N GLY A 268 7.94 -4.70 -23.92
CA GLY A 268 9.32 -4.48 -23.51
C GLY A 268 9.60 -3.02 -23.12
N ALA A 269 10.62 -2.43 -23.71
CA ALA A 269 11.09 -1.09 -23.38
C ALA A 269 10.44 0.05 -24.20
N GLY A 270 9.22 -0.12 -24.70
CA GLY A 270 8.48 0.95 -25.35
C GLY A 270 8.01 0.65 -26.79
N ALA A 271 8.00 -0.62 -27.21
CA ALA A 271 7.46 -1.00 -28.53
C ALA A 271 5.93 -0.96 -28.55
N THR A 272 5.39 -0.50 -29.68
CA THR A 272 3.97 -0.52 -30.05
C THR A 272 3.77 -1.47 -31.23
N SER A 273 2.52 -1.77 -31.59
CA SER A 273 2.18 -2.67 -32.68
C SER A 273 1.23 -1.98 -33.67
N GLY A 274 1.18 -2.50 -34.90
CA GLY A 274 0.27 -2.00 -35.95
C GLY A 274 0.27 -0.48 -36.08
N THR A 275 -0.91 0.11 -36.11
CA THR A 275 -1.13 1.56 -36.22
C THR A 275 -1.27 2.27 -34.87
N GLN A 276 -0.90 1.62 -33.77
CA GLN A 276 -0.94 2.28 -32.45
C GLN A 276 -0.06 3.52 -32.34
N ARG A 277 1.03 3.59 -33.11
CA ARG A 277 1.90 4.77 -33.15
C ARG A 277 1.17 5.99 -33.72
N GLU A 278 0.38 5.78 -34.76
CA GLU A 278 -0.44 6.80 -35.40
C GLU A 278 -1.55 7.26 -34.43
N GLY A 279 -2.28 6.34 -33.78
CA GLY A 279 -3.27 6.66 -32.76
C GLY A 279 -2.66 7.44 -31.58
N ILE A 280 -1.47 7.03 -31.09
CA ILE A 280 -0.76 7.78 -30.04
C ILE A 280 -0.44 9.21 -30.53
N SER A 281 0.02 9.39 -31.76
CA SER A 281 0.30 10.72 -32.29
C SER A 281 -0.96 11.58 -32.34
N ALA A 282 -2.08 11.02 -32.82
CA ALA A 282 -3.37 11.71 -32.86
C ALA A 282 -3.85 12.10 -31.44
N ALA A 283 -3.72 11.23 -30.47
CA ALA A 283 -4.05 11.53 -29.07
C ALA A 283 -3.21 12.68 -28.49
N LEU A 284 -1.91 12.67 -28.74
CA LEU A 284 -1.00 13.76 -28.34
C LEU A 284 -1.35 15.10 -29.02
N ASP A 285 -1.70 15.08 -30.31
CA ASP A 285 -2.13 16.26 -31.05
C ASP A 285 -3.48 16.80 -30.57
N ALA A 286 -4.32 15.92 -30.03
CA ALA A 286 -5.58 16.28 -29.36
C ALA A 286 -5.40 16.77 -27.93
N GLY A 287 -4.17 16.83 -27.40
CA GLY A 287 -3.86 17.29 -26.04
C GLY A 287 -4.09 16.23 -24.95
N VAL A 288 -4.19 14.95 -25.30
CA VAL A 288 -4.32 13.85 -24.36
C VAL A 288 -2.92 13.39 -23.92
N TYR A 289 -2.70 13.25 -22.60
CA TYR A 289 -1.45 12.75 -22.08
C TYR A 289 -1.28 11.26 -22.31
N VAL A 290 -0.16 10.85 -22.87
CA VAL A 290 0.12 9.44 -23.13
C VAL A 290 1.33 8.98 -22.31
N VAL A 291 1.09 8.06 -21.37
CA VAL A 291 2.12 7.45 -20.52
C VAL A 291 2.52 6.10 -21.10
N SER A 292 3.81 5.86 -21.26
CA SER A 292 4.36 4.56 -21.64
C SER A 292 4.82 3.81 -20.40
N ALA A 293 4.15 2.71 -20.03
CA ALA A 293 4.50 1.79 -18.96
C ALA A 293 4.72 0.38 -19.52
N THR A 294 5.68 -0.39 -18.99
CA THR A 294 5.90 -1.74 -19.52
C THR A 294 4.86 -2.74 -19.04
N ARG A 295 4.41 -3.65 -19.92
CA ARG A 295 3.54 -4.77 -19.55
C ARG A 295 4.28 -5.99 -18.99
N THR A 296 5.62 -5.92 -18.89
CA THR A 296 6.44 -7.07 -18.47
C THR A 296 6.42 -7.33 -16.96
N GLY A 297 5.78 -6.44 -16.18
CA GLY A 297 5.70 -6.53 -14.72
C GLY A 297 6.93 -6.00 -13.98
N SER A 298 8.02 -5.71 -14.67
CA SER A 298 9.23 -5.10 -14.10
C SER A 298 10.06 -4.41 -15.17
N GLY A 299 10.98 -3.53 -14.75
CA GLY A 299 11.85 -2.79 -15.64
C GLY A 299 11.38 -1.34 -15.86
N ARG A 300 12.27 -0.53 -16.37
CA ARG A 300 12.11 0.93 -16.43
C ARG A 300 11.91 1.41 -17.87
N ILE A 301 10.89 2.26 -18.08
CA ILE A 301 10.75 3.07 -19.30
C ILE A 301 11.30 4.46 -19.00
N ALA A 302 12.51 4.75 -19.51
CA ALA A 302 13.14 6.03 -19.30
C ALA A 302 12.52 7.13 -20.18
N SER A 303 12.41 8.33 -19.63
CA SER A 303 12.09 9.51 -20.45
C SER A 303 13.16 9.72 -21.52
N ARG A 304 12.75 9.85 -22.77
CA ARG A 304 13.64 10.08 -23.90
C ARG A 304 13.85 11.57 -24.20
N ASN A 305 12.98 12.44 -23.68
CA ASN A 305 12.99 13.87 -23.92
C ASN A 305 12.91 14.60 -22.57
N GLY A 306 13.86 15.42 -22.27
CA GLY A 306 13.82 16.33 -21.14
C GLY A 306 12.86 17.51 -21.42
N GLY A 307 11.55 17.24 -21.45
CA GLY A 307 10.52 18.26 -21.63
C GLY A 307 10.50 18.81 -23.08
N GLY A 308 9.86 18.10 -23.99
CA GLY A 308 9.58 18.63 -25.34
C GLY A 308 8.51 19.73 -25.29
N ASN A 309 8.50 20.63 -26.28
CA ASN A 309 7.44 21.63 -26.48
C ASN A 309 6.33 21.08 -27.40
N GLY A 310 5.11 21.60 -27.26
CA GLY A 310 3.96 21.17 -28.08
C GLY A 310 3.53 19.73 -27.77
N ALA A 311 3.08 18.97 -28.77
CA ALA A 311 2.60 17.60 -28.61
C ALA A 311 3.58 16.68 -27.86
N ALA A 312 4.88 16.90 -27.96
CA ALA A 312 5.90 16.12 -27.25
C ALA A 312 5.83 16.28 -25.72
N SER A 313 5.29 17.38 -25.19
CA SER A 313 5.12 17.60 -23.74
C SER A 313 4.04 16.71 -23.13
N TYR A 314 3.12 16.17 -23.93
CA TYR A 314 2.08 15.25 -23.49
C TYR A 314 2.53 13.78 -23.42
N ARG A 315 3.76 13.47 -23.85
CA ARG A 315 4.34 12.11 -23.80
C ARG A 315 5.16 11.91 -22.54
N ILE A 316 4.71 11.00 -21.68
CA ILE A 316 5.28 10.73 -20.36
C ILE A 316 5.86 9.30 -20.32
N ALA A 317 6.97 9.13 -19.64
CA ALA A 317 7.54 7.82 -19.31
C ALA A 317 7.18 7.43 -17.88
N ALA A 318 6.66 6.22 -17.70
CA ALA A 318 6.22 5.73 -16.40
C ALA A 318 7.36 5.34 -15.44
N GLU A 319 8.62 5.46 -15.88
CA GLU A 319 9.75 4.94 -15.13
C GLU A 319 9.55 3.44 -14.84
N ASP A 320 9.56 3.02 -13.59
CA ASP A 320 9.38 1.62 -13.17
C ASP A 320 7.95 1.27 -12.69
N LEU A 321 7.01 2.20 -12.80
CA LEU A 321 5.63 1.95 -12.42
C LEU A 321 4.94 0.96 -13.37
N THR A 322 4.16 0.05 -12.80
CA THR A 322 3.24 -0.80 -13.56
C THR A 322 2.16 0.05 -14.24
N PRO A 323 1.51 -0.43 -15.31
CA PRO A 323 0.43 0.32 -15.95
C PRO A 323 -0.71 0.73 -15.01
N LEU A 324 -1.07 -0.11 -14.03
CA LEU A 324 -2.10 0.19 -13.03
C LEU A 324 -1.70 1.39 -12.16
N LYS A 325 -0.48 1.39 -11.65
CA LYS A 325 0.04 2.47 -10.81
C LYS A 325 0.33 3.74 -11.61
N ALA A 326 0.84 3.61 -12.83
CA ALA A 326 1.02 4.74 -13.73
C ALA A 326 -0.30 5.46 -14.02
N ARG A 327 -1.42 4.71 -14.16
CA ARG A 327 -2.76 5.27 -14.30
C ARG A 327 -3.16 6.10 -13.08
N ILE A 328 -2.95 5.58 -11.88
CA ILE A 328 -3.30 6.26 -10.62
C ILE A 328 -2.50 7.56 -10.49
N LEU A 329 -1.19 7.50 -10.69
CA LEU A 329 -0.35 8.69 -10.63
C LEU A 329 -0.75 9.73 -11.69
N LEU A 330 -1.07 9.30 -12.92
CA LEU A 330 -1.52 10.21 -13.96
C LEU A 330 -2.85 10.88 -13.63
N MET A 331 -3.83 10.15 -13.07
CA MET A 331 -5.09 10.76 -12.62
C MET A 331 -4.86 11.86 -11.59
N LEU A 332 -4.03 11.62 -10.59
CA LEU A 332 -3.69 12.60 -9.56
C LEU A 332 -2.91 13.79 -10.13
N ALA A 333 -1.93 13.53 -11.00
CA ALA A 333 -1.16 14.56 -11.66
C ALA A 333 -2.05 15.48 -12.52
N LEU A 334 -2.95 14.92 -13.33
CA LEU A 334 -3.88 15.68 -14.17
C LEU A 334 -4.93 16.46 -13.36
N ALA A 335 -5.29 15.97 -12.16
CA ALA A 335 -6.14 16.72 -11.24
C ALA A 335 -5.41 17.92 -10.60
N THR A 336 -4.07 17.97 -10.69
CA THR A 336 -3.24 18.99 -10.03
C THR A 336 -2.64 19.99 -11.03
N THR A 337 -2.25 19.53 -12.23
CA THR A 337 -1.54 20.36 -13.21
C THR A 337 -1.77 19.90 -14.66
N ASN A 338 -1.62 20.84 -15.60
CA ASN A 338 -1.59 20.59 -17.03
C ASN A 338 -0.17 20.79 -17.64
N ASP A 339 0.86 20.87 -16.79
CA ASP A 339 2.25 21.00 -17.25
C ASP A 339 2.90 19.62 -17.40
N GLY A 340 3.18 19.23 -18.64
CA GLY A 340 3.82 17.95 -18.95
C GLY A 340 5.20 17.76 -18.31
N ALA A 341 5.98 18.83 -18.11
CA ALA A 341 7.25 18.75 -17.41
C ALA A 341 7.05 18.45 -15.91
N ALA A 342 6.08 19.09 -15.29
CA ALA A 342 5.70 18.81 -13.90
C ALA A 342 5.19 17.37 -13.76
N ILE A 343 4.34 16.89 -14.68
CA ILE A 343 3.86 15.51 -14.70
C ILE A 343 5.03 14.53 -14.83
N GLN A 344 5.96 14.73 -15.78
CA GLN A 344 7.12 13.86 -15.93
C GLN A 344 8.01 13.86 -14.67
N ARG A 345 8.18 15.01 -14.00
CA ARG A 345 8.87 15.09 -12.70
C ARG A 345 8.18 14.22 -11.65
N MET A 346 6.83 14.29 -11.55
CA MET A 346 6.06 13.44 -10.62
C MET A 346 6.35 11.95 -10.89
N PHE A 347 6.36 11.49 -12.12
CA PHE A 347 6.72 10.11 -12.45
C PHE A 347 8.17 9.73 -12.08
N THR A 348 9.05 10.69 -11.97
CA THR A 348 10.44 10.47 -11.55
C THR A 348 10.57 10.42 -10.03
N GLU A 349 9.80 11.23 -9.31
CA GLU A 349 9.89 11.39 -7.85
C GLU A 349 9.06 10.37 -7.06
N TYR A 350 7.88 10.00 -7.57
CA TYR A 350 6.94 9.07 -6.92
C TYR A 350 7.10 7.59 -7.34
#